data_920b25e618446a11a2dc389ce86a79f8
#
_entry.id   920b25e618446a11a2dc389ce86a79f8
#
_cell.length_a   1.000
_cell.length_b   1.000
_cell.length_c   1.000
_cell.angle_alpha   90.00
_cell.angle_beta   90.00
_cell.angle_gamma   90.00
#
_symmetry.space_group_name_H-M   'P 1'
#
loop_
_entity.id
_entity.type
_entity.pdbx_description
1 polymer ?
#
loop_
_entity_poly.entity_id
_entity_poly.type
_entity_poly.pdbx_seq_one_letter_code
_entity_poly.pdbx_strand_id
1 'polypeptide(L)'
;FLDKSNPVLSWGHLLFADTPSLLLKDVKHVLLVRDPYDWVLARARFFLSENFQANLNHLKSGRAPMDDFLNMMIFGIYNKVPTMEEIYTNNAVSWMGTSAKVVKYEDLVLHVKNLEASSSEVFFKDLLKHCGIKFPEDWKERVKVGSDRSQSGTARENLDLDNPDIPNELPETQKRLVDYAAPGLRQLLGYN
;
A
#
# COMPACT_ATOMS: atom_id res chain seq x y z
N PHE A 1 -2.34 -4.18 20.39
CA PHE A 1 -1.75 -3.24 19.43
C PHE A 1 -0.87 -2.18 20.11
N LEU A 2 -1.24 -1.70 21.31
CA LEU A 2 -0.52 -0.65 22.03
C LEU A 2 -0.06 -1.10 23.43
N ASP A 3 0.12 -2.40 23.65
CA ASP A 3 0.62 -2.91 24.90
C ASP A 3 2.13 -2.65 25.01
N LYS A 4 2.51 -1.65 25.83
CA LYS A 4 3.91 -1.28 26.05
C LYS A 4 4.70 -2.35 26.82
N SER A 5 4.02 -3.26 27.53
CA SER A 5 4.65 -4.34 28.27
C SER A 5 5.04 -5.52 27.36
N ASN A 6 4.39 -5.61 26.18
CA ASN A 6 4.66 -6.65 25.19
C ASN A 6 4.71 -6.00 23.79
N PRO A 7 5.81 -5.33 23.43
CA PRO A 7 5.92 -4.64 22.16
C PRO A 7 5.90 -5.66 21.02
N VAL A 8 4.90 -5.55 20.15
CA VAL A 8 4.73 -6.38 18.96
C VAL A 8 4.77 -5.53 17.71
N LEU A 9 5.36 -6.06 16.67
CA LEU A 9 5.24 -5.47 15.34
C LEU A 9 3.83 -5.76 14.81
N SER A 10 3.11 -4.73 14.42
CA SER A 10 1.77 -4.85 13.87
C SER A 10 1.63 -4.00 12.60
N TRP A 11 0.66 -4.33 11.77
CA TRP A 11 0.33 -3.57 10.58
C TRP A 11 -1.18 -3.31 10.49
N GLY A 12 -1.57 -2.28 9.77
CA GLY A 12 -2.98 -1.96 9.59
C GLY A 12 -3.19 -0.71 8.74
N HIS A 13 -4.43 -0.47 8.39
CA HIS A 13 -4.88 0.79 7.81
C HIS A 13 -5.37 1.69 8.95
N LEU A 14 -4.57 2.70 9.29
CA LEU A 14 -4.88 3.64 10.35
C LEU A 14 -5.29 4.98 9.74
N LEU A 15 -6.55 5.33 9.91
CA LEU A 15 -7.04 6.65 9.57
C LEU A 15 -6.43 7.68 10.51
N PHE A 16 -5.95 8.78 9.96
CA PHE A 16 -5.51 9.92 10.77
C PHE A 16 -6.73 10.56 11.43
N ALA A 17 -6.74 10.56 12.75
CA ALA A 17 -7.75 11.17 13.58
C ALA A 17 -7.15 11.53 14.94
N ASP A 18 -7.89 12.24 15.77
CA ASP A 18 -7.47 12.64 17.12
C ASP A 18 -7.04 11.43 17.96
N THR A 19 -7.87 10.42 18.07
CA THR A 19 -7.59 9.24 18.89
C THR A 19 -6.36 8.46 18.40
N PRO A 20 -6.23 8.03 17.11
CA PRO A 20 -5.02 7.39 16.64
C PRO A 20 -3.77 8.26 16.80
N SER A 21 -3.84 9.56 16.50
CA SER A 21 -2.66 10.44 16.60
C SER A 21 -2.17 10.58 18.03
N LEU A 22 -3.07 10.67 19.01
CA LEU A 22 -2.73 10.73 20.43
C LEU A 22 -2.17 9.40 20.95
N LEU A 23 -2.76 8.28 20.58
CA LEU A 23 -2.32 6.95 21.00
C LEU A 23 -0.98 6.55 20.39
N LEU A 24 -0.69 6.98 19.16
CA LEU A 24 0.51 6.61 18.42
C LEU A 24 1.67 7.58 18.58
N LYS A 25 1.49 8.70 19.30
CA LYS A 25 2.54 9.72 19.47
C LYS A 25 3.90 9.18 19.95
N ASP A 26 3.88 8.13 20.79
CA ASP A 26 5.06 7.49 21.35
C ASP A 26 5.43 6.17 20.65
N VAL A 27 4.71 5.80 19.60
CA VAL A 27 4.91 4.56 18.84
C VAL A 27 5.76 4.86 17.60
N LYS A 28 6.79 4.06 17.36
CA LYS A 28 7.55 4.10 16.10
C LYS A 28 6.72 3.46 15.01
N HIS A 29 6.41 4.22 13.97
CA HIS A 29 5.62 3.70 12.86
C HIS A 29 6.20 4.08 11.51
N VAL A 30 5.98 3.20 10.56
CA VAL A 30 6.39 3.32 9.17
C VAL A 30 5.14 3.45 8.33
N LEU A 31 5.10 4.47 7.51
CA LEU A 31 4.06 4.70 6.54
C LEU A 31 4.52 4.15 5.18
N LEU A 32 3.93 3.04 4.75
CA LEU A 32 4.20 2.49 3.43
C LEU A 32 3.26 3.13 2.41
N VAL A 33 3.81 3.83 1.45
CA VAL A 33 3.08 4.47 0.35
C VAL A 33 3.39 3.80 -0.98
N ARG A 34 2.48 3.87 -1.93
CA ARG A 34 2.63 3.34 -3.28
C ARG A 34 2.29 4.42 -4.30
N ASP A 35 2.87 4.35 -5.51
CA ASP A 35 2.46 5.23 -6.59
C ASP A 35 0.93 5.11 -6.80
N PRO A 36 0.17 6.22 -6.78
CA PRO A 36 -1.26 6.22 -7.01
C PRO A 36 -1.70 5.48 -8.28
N TYR A 37 -0.91 5.52 -9.35
CA TYR A 37 -1.21 4.77 -10.58
C TYR A 37 -1.16 3.26 -10.35
N ASP A 38 -0.09 2.77 -9.72
CA ASP A 38 0.05 1.35 -9.39
C ASP A 38 -0.91 0.89 -8.30
N TRP A 39 -1.27 1.81 -7.40
CA TRP A 39 -2.24 1.53 -6.35
C TRP A 39 -3.64 1.28 -6.92
N VAL A 40 -4.08 2.05 -7.94
CA VAL A 40 -5.38 1.81 -8.62
C VAL A 40 -5.43 0.39 -9.18
N LEU A 41 -4.36 -0.07 -9.85
CA LEU A 41 -4.28 -1.43 -10.37
C LEU A 41 -4.26 -2.50 -9.27
N ALA A 42 -3.55 -2.24 -8.18
CA ALA A 42 -3.52 -3.16 -7.03
C ALA A 42 -4.89 -3.26 -6.36
N ARG A 43 -5.58 -2.13 -6.20
CA ARG A 43 -6.93 -2.06 -5.68
C ARG A 43 -7.91 -2.83 -6.58
N ALA A 44 -7.81 -2.65 -7.90
CA ALA A 44 -8.62 -3.37 -8.85
C ALA A 44 -8.44 -4.89 -8.73
N ARG A 45 -7.19 -5.37 -8.66
CA ARG A 45 -6.89 -6.79 -8.44
C ARG A 45 -7.50 -7.31 -7.15
N PHE A 46 -7.34 -6.57 -6.06
CA PHE A 46 -7.90 -6.96 -4.77
C PHE A 46 -9.43 -7.07 -4.82
N PHE A 47 -10.12 -6.09 -5.41
CA PHE A 47 -11.58 -6.08 -5.49
C PHE A 47 -12.16 -7.20 -6.36
N LEU A 48 -11.41 -7.65 -7.37
CA LEU A 48 -11.83 -8.75 -8.23
C LEU A 48 -11.47 -10.12 -7.64
N SER A 49 -10.60 -10.17 -6.64
CA SER A 49 -10.17 -11.41 -6.02
C SER A 49 -11.21 -11.98 -5.05
N GLU A 50 -11.12 -13.28 -4.78
CA GLU A 50 -11.92 -13.94 -3.75
C GLU A 50 -11.62 -13.45 -2.32
N ASN A 51 -10.46 -12.81 -2.12
CA ASN A 51 -10.09 -12.22 -0.82
C ASN A 51 -10.95 -11.00 -0.46
N PHE A 52 -11.57 -10.35 -1.44
CA PHE A 52 -12.50 -9.26 -1.21
C PHE A 52 -13.93 -9.79 -1.15
N GLN A 53 -14.48 -9.82 0.07
CA GLN A 53 -15.85 -10.25 0.32
C GLN A 53 -16.69 -9.06 0.81
N ALA A 54 -17.41 -8.45 -0.10
CA ALA A 54 -18.37 -7.38 0.20
C ALA A 54 -19.57 -7.47 -0.74
N ASN A 55 -20.59 -6.63 -0.51
CA ASN A 55 -21.79 -6.54 -1.34
C ASN A 55 -21.51 -5.99 -2.77
N LEU A 56 -20.32 -6.27 -3.31
CA LEU A 56 -19.85 -5.83 -4.62
C LEU A 56 -19.50 -7.01 -5.55
N ASN A 57 -19.89 -8.24 -5.17
CA ASN A 57 -19.60 -9.45 -5.96
C ASN A 57 -20.14 -9.39 -7.40
N HIS A 58 -21.16 -8.58 -7.67
CA HIS A 58 -21.65 -8.34 -9.02
C HIS A 58 -20.61 -7.69 -9.94
N LEU A 59 -19.59 -6.99 -9.40
CA LEU A 59 -18.48 -6.44 -10.18
C LEU A 59 -17.48 -7.50 -10.62
N LYS A 60 -17.39 -8.62 -9.87
CA LYS A 60 -16.52 -9.75 -10.21
C LYS A 60 -17.00 -10.53 -11.43
N SER A 61 -18.24 -10.34 -11.85
CA SER A 61 -18.85 -11.08 -12.97
C SER A 61 -18.30 -10.72 -14.35
N GLY A 62 -17.33 -9.81 -14.46
CA GLY A 62 -16.78 -9.32 -15.72
C GLY A 62 -17.76 -8.51 -16.59
N ARG A 63 -18.90 -8.09 -16.03
CA ARG A 63 -19.92 -7.31 -16.75
C ARG A 63 -19.58 -5.83 -16.89
N ALA A 64 -18.76 -5.30 -15.97
CA ALA A 64 -18.28 -3.93 -16.06
C ALA A 64 -17.08 -3.88 -17.02
N PRO A 65 -17.06 -2.99 -18.02
CA PRO A 65 -15.87 -2.71 -18.80
C PRO A 65 -14.68 -2.35 -17.87
N MET A 66 -13.47 -2.74 -18.25
CA MET A 66 -12.29 -2.52 -17.39
C MET A 66 -12.04 -1.04 -17.10
N ASP A 67 -12.25 -0.17 -18.10
CA ASP A 67 -12.11 1.28 -17.90
C ASP A 67 -13.09 1.82 -16.85
N ASP A 68 -14.36 1.39 -16.88
CA ASP A 68 -15.36 1.77 -15.88
C ASP A 68 -14.96 1.25 -14.50
N PHE A 69 -14.42 0.02 -14.43
CA PHE A 69 -13.98 -0.56 -13.19
C PHE A 69 -12.77 0.19 -12.59
N LEU A 70 -11.79 0.56 -13.42
CA LEU A 70 -10.66 1.39 -12.99
C LEU A 70 -11.12 2.77 -12.53
N ASN A 71 -12.10 3.38 -13.21
CA ASN A 71 -12.71 4.64 -12.79
C ASN A 71 -13.39 4.51 -11.42
N MET A 72 -14.07 3.38 -11.13
CA MET A 72 -14.61 3.11 -9.79
C MET A 72 -13.51 2.99 -8.73
N MET A 73 -12.32 2.50 -9.09
CA MET A 73 -11.18 2.44 -8.16
C MET A 73 -10.61 3.83 -7.83
N ILE A 74 -10.72 4.77 -8.76
CA ILE A 74 -10.27 6.17 -8.60
C ILE A 74 -11.33 6.97 -7.82
N PHE A 75 -12.56 7.01 -8.31
CA PHE A 75 -13.63 7.87 -7.79
C PHE A 75 -14.49 7.25 -6.70
N GLY A 76 -14.21 5.99 -6.35
CA GLY A 76 -15.00 5.26 -5.38
C GLY A 76 -16.37 4.80 -5.93
N ILE A 77 -17.16 4.22 -5.05
CA ILE A 77 -18.55 3.83 -5.33
C ILE A 77 -19.41 4.47 -4.26
N TYR A 78 -20.35 5.30 -4.66
CA TYR A 78 -21.18 6.09 -3.76
C TYR A 78 -21.75 5.26 -2.59
N ASN A 79 -21.54 5.73 -1.38
CA ASN A 79 -21.93 5.07 -0.11
C ASN A 79 -21.42 3.63 0.10
N LYS A 80 -20.45 3.16 -0.69
CA LYS A 80 -19.92 1.78 -0.58
C LYS A 80 -18.40 1.71 -0.49
N VAL A 81 -17.72 2.52 -1.29
CA VAL A 81 -16.27 2.46 -1.42
C VAL A 81 -15.72 3.88 -1.46
N PRO A 82 -14.80 4.26 -0.58
CA PRO A 82 -14.20 5.58 -0.56
C PRO A 82 -13.40 5.85 -1.85
N THR A 83 -13.24 7.12 -2.19
CA THR A 83 -12.38 7.55 -3.30
C THR A 83 -10.91 7.25 -3.02
N MET A 84 -10.09 7.22 -4.05
CA MET A 84 -8.64 7.16 -3.92
C MET A 84 -8.11 8.34 -3.10
N GLU A 85 -8.57 9.54 -3.39
CA GLU A 85 -8.16 10.76 -2.69
C GLU A 85 -8.46 10.67 -1.18
N GLU A 86 -9.66 10.25 -0.79
CA GLU A 86 -10.03 10.06 0.63
C GLU A 86 -9.11 9.05 1.32
N ILE A 87 -8.78 7.94 0.66
CA ILE A 87 -7.89 6.93 1.23
C ILE A 87 -6.49 7.47 1.40
N TYR A 88 -5.91 8.12 0.38
CA TYR A 88 -4.58 8.69 0.49
C TYR A 88 -4.51 9.82 1.51
N THR A 89 -5.51 10.69 1.53
CA THR A 89 -5.58 11.78 2.50
C THR A 89 -5.57 11.24 3.92
N ASN A 90 -6.46 10.31 4.24
CA ASN A 90 -6.66 9.84 5.61
C ASN A 90 -5.61 8.81 6.07
N ASN A 91 -5.07 7.99 5.17
CA ASN A 91 -4.12 6.92 5.54
C ASN A 91 -2.66 7.26 5.25
N ALA A 92 -2.37 8.29 4.45
CA ALA A 92 -1.01 8.62 4.05
C ALA A 92 -0.66 10.10 4.28
N VAL A 93 -1.30 11.00 3.54
CA VAL A 93 -0.92 12.42 3.51
C VAL A 93 -1.01 13.06 4.89
N SER A 94 -2.06 12.78 5.65
CA SER A 94 -2.27 13.34 6.99
C SER A 94 -1.24 12.85 8.02
N TRP A 95 -0.51 11.77 7.76
CA TRP A 95 0.60 11.31 8.59
C TRP A 95 1.95 11.92 8.20
N MET A 96 2.05 12.58 7.05
CA MET A 96 3.28 13.24 6.62
C MET A 96 3.60 14.42 7.52
N GLY A 97 4.89 14.66 7.77
CA GLY A 97 5.33 15.70 8.71
C GLY A 97 5.21 15.31 10.18
N THR A 98 4.68 14.11 10.50
CA THR A 98 4.70 13.54 11.86
C THR A 98 5.99 12.76 12.09
N SER A 99 6.06 11.97 13.19
CA SER A 99 7.18 11.05 13.44
C SER A 99 7.16 9.78 12.56
N ALA A 100 6.17 9.62 11.68
CA ALA A 100 6.08 8.49 10.76
C ALA A 100 7.24 8.53 9.74
N LYS A 101 7.92 7.40 9.56
CA LYS A 101 8.88 7.25 8.48
C LYS A 101 8.16 6.84 7.21
N VAL A 102 8.19 7.71 6.20
CA VAL A 102 7.61 7.38 4.90
C VAL A 102 8.55 6.47 4.12
N VAL A 103 8.04 5.38 3.57
CA VAL A 103 8.74 4.42 2.73
C VAL A 103 7.90 4.17 1.49
N LYS A 104 8.51 4.28 0.32
CA LYS A 104 7.85 3.90 -0.94
C LYS A 104 7.86 2.37 -1.10
N TYR A 105 6.75 1.82 -1.50
CA TYR A 105 6.62 0.39 -1.80
C TYR A 105 7.61 -0.05 -2.87
N GLU A 106 7.82 0.77 -3.88
CA GLU A 106 8.71 0.52 -5.01
C GLU A 106 10.16 0.45 -4.55
N ASP A 107 10.59 1.34 -3.65
CA ASP A 107 11.94 1.31 -3.05
C ASP A 107 12.13 0.04 -2.20
N LEU A 108 11.12 -0.30 -1.39
CA LEU A 108 11.15 -1.54 -0.62
C LEU A 108 11.32 -2.76 -1.53
N VAL A 109 10.52 -2.86 -2.60
CA VAL A 109 10.61 -3.96 -3.58
C VAL A 109 11.97 -3.98 -4.28
N LEU A 110 12.50 -2.80 -4.64
CA LEU A 110 13.83 -2.68 -5.25
C LEU A 110 14.91 -3.29 -4.34
N HIS A 111 14.91 -2.92 -3.06
CA HIS A 111 15.89 -3.39 -2.10
C HIS A 111 15.72 -4.87 -1.73
N VAL A 112 14.48 -5.36 -1.67
CA VAL A 112 14.19 -6.79 -1.51
C VAL A 112 14.76 -7.63 -2.66
N LYS A 113 14.64 -7.13 -3.90
CA LYS A 113 15.18 -7.84 -5.09
C LYS A 113 16.71 -7.78 -5.20
N ASN A 114 17.36 -6.85 -4.51
CA ASN A 114 18.79 -6.58 -4.63
C ASN A 114 19.52 -6.68 -3.27
N LEU A 115 19.27 -7.74 -2.49
CA LEU A 115 19.79 -7.89 -1.13
C LEU A 115 21.33 -7.90 -1.02
N GLU A 116 22.03 -8.20 -2.10
CA GLU A 116 23.49 -8.20 -2.13
C GLU A 116 24.09 -6.78 -2.33
N ALA A 117 23.28 -5.81 -2.73
CA ALA A 117 23.72 -4.44 -2.89
C ALA A 117 23.92 -3.77 -1.51
N SER A 118 25.01 -3.02 -1.37
CA SER A 118 25.29 -2.23 -0.15
C SER A 118 24.18 -1.22 0.17
N SER A 119 23.53 -0.66 -0.86
CA SER A 119 22.37 0.22 -0.71
C SER A 119 21.19 -0.45 -0.01
N SER A 120 20.98 -1.76 -0.23
CA SER A 120 19.93 -2.51 0.43
C SER A 120 20.22 -2.71 1.91
N GLU A 121 21.46 -2.98 2.27
CA GLU A 121 21.86 -3.03 3.68
C GLU A 121 21.63 -1.70 4.39
N VAL A 122 22.02 -0.59 3.76
CA VAL A 122 21.79 0.76 4.30
C VAL A 122 20.31 1.03 4.50
N PHE A 123 19.48 0.70 3.49
CA PHE A 123 18.03 0.88 3.55
C PHE A 123 17.41 0.11 4.73
N PHE A 124 17.71 -1.18 4.87
CA PHE A 124 17.14 -2.00 5.95
C PHE A 124 17.70 -1.62 7.32
N LYS A 125 18.97 -1.22 7.43
CA LYS A 125 19.54 -0.68 8.67
C LYS A 125 18.81 0.58 9.12
N ASP A 126 18.57 1.51 8.21
CA ASP A 126 17.87 2.76 8.51
C ASP A 126 16.40 2.51 8.90
N LEU A 127 15.72 1.61 8.19
CA LEU A 127 14.35 1.21 8.51
C LEU A 127 14.25 0.61 9.92
N LEU A 128 15.08 -0.38 10.24
CA LEU A 128 15.08 -1.04 11.54
C LEU A 128 15.51 -0.11 12.68
N LYS A 129 16.49 0.78 12.42
CA LYS A 129 16.89 1.82 13.37
C LYS A 129 15.74 2.74 13.72
N HIS A 130 14.95 3.17 12.74
CA HIS A 130 13.76 3.98 12.99
C HIS A 130 12.78 3.26 13.92
N CYS A 131 12.57 1.95 13.69
CA CYS A 131 11.70 1.12 14.52
C CYS A 131 12.29 0.80 15.92
N GLY A 132 13.54 1.17 16.20
CA GLY A 132 14.23 0.82 17.44
C GLY A 132 14.64 -0.66 17.51
N ILE A 133 14.71 -1.33 16.36
CA ILE A 133 15.06 -2.75 16.25
C ILE A 133 16.56 -2.86 15.95
N LYS A 134 17.25 -3.72 16.73
CA LYS A 134 18.66 -4.04 16.45
C LYS A 134 18.77 -4.74 15.10
N PHE A 135 19.70 -4.28 14.25
CA PHE A 135 19.95 -4.90 12.96
C PHE A 135 20.52 -6.32 13.14
N PRO A 136 19.85 -7.38 12.68
CA PRO A 136 20.31 -8.75 12.87
C PRO A 136 21.38 -9.13 11.85
N GLU A 137 22.28 -10.05 12.21
CA GLU A 137 23.31 -10.54 11.30
C GLU A 137 22.72 -11.34 10.13
N ASP A 138 21.62 -12.06 10.38
CA ASP A 138 20.87 -12.86 9.42
C ASP A 138 19.76 -12.07 8.69
N TRP A 139 19.89 -10.74 8.60
CA TRP A 139 18.86 -9.86 8.04
C TRP A 139 18.43 -10.24 6.60
N LYS A 140 19.36 -10.68 5.76
CA LYS A 140 19.05 -11.07 4.38
C LYS A 140 18.11 -12.26 4.34
N GLU A 141 18.37 -13.27 5.16
CA GLU A 141 17.51 -14.45 5.24
C GLU A 141 16.11 -14.08 5.75
N ARG A 142 16.03 -13.25 6.79
CA ARG A 142 14.74 -12.75 7.30
C ARG A 142 13.95 -11.98 6.24
N VAL A 143 14.63 -11.16 5.46
CA VAL A 143 13.97 -10.43 4.37
C VAL A 143 13.50 -11.38 3.28
N LYS A 144 14.30 -12.39 2.89
CA LYS A 144 13.89 -13.41 1.93
C LYS A 144 12.63 -14.15 2.39
N VAL A 145 12.62 -14.62 3.62
CA VAL A 145 11.46 -15.33 4.21
C VAL A 145 10.23 -14.38 4.26
N GLY A 146 10.42 -13.15 4.75
CA GLY A 146 9.34 -12.19 4.88
C GLY A 146 8.80 -11.63 3.54
N SER A 147 9.56 -11.76 2.46
CA SER A 147 9.19 -11.32 1.11
C SER A 147 8.67 -12.44 0.21
N ASP A 148 8.49 -13.64 0.75
CA ASP A 148 7.94 -14.76 0.00
C ASP A 148 6.50 -14.46 -0.45
N ARG A 149 6.33 -14.22 -1.74
CA ARG A 149 5.04 -13.85 -2.32
C ARG A 149 4.00 -14.97 -2.23
N SER A 150 4.43 -16.22 -2.12
CA SER A 150 3.52 -17.36 -1.93
C SER A 150 2.74 -17.26 -0.61
N GLN A 151 3.28 -16.53 0.37
CA GLN A 151 2.64 -16.30 1.67
C GLN A 151 1.69 -15.08 1.67
N SER A 152 1.63 -14.32 0.58
CA SER A 152 0.80 -13.12 0.50
C SER A 152 -0.54 -13.42 -0.18
N GLY A 153 -1.63 -13.36 0.58
CA GLY A 153 -2.99 -13.51 0.03
C GLY A 153 -3.40 -12.43 -0.98
N THR A 154 -2.62 -11.36 -1.14
CA THR A 154 -2.87 -10.28 -2.11
C THR A 154 -1.84 -10.20 -3.22
N ALA A 155 -0.85 -11.11 -3.25
CA ALA A 155 0.05 -11.20 -4.37
C ALA A 155 -0.71 -11.63 -5.64
N ARG A 156 -0.37 -11.01 -6.79
CA ARG A 156 -1.08 -11.27 -8.06
C ARG A 156 -1.13 -12.76 -8.41
N GLU A 157 -0.04 -13.47 -8.11
CA GLU A 157 0.11 -14.90 -8.40
C GLU A 157 -0.83 -15.79 -7.56
N ASN A 158 -1.29 -15.28 -6.42
CA ASN A 158 -2.15 -16.00 -5.48
C ASN A 158 -3.62 -15.55 -5.57
N LEU A 159 -3.92 -14.59 -6.46
CA LEU A 159 -5.29 -14.14 -6.69
C LEU A 159 -5.91 -15.02 -7.78
N ASP A 160 -6.96 -15.75 -7.41
CA ASP A 160 -7.80 -16.43 -8.40
C ASP A 160 -8.73 -15.40 -9.05
N LEU A 161 -8.36 -14.98 -10.26
CA LEU A 161 -9.09 -14.00 -11.05
C LEU A 161 -9.75 -14.73 -12.21
N ASP A 162 -11.03 -15.07 -12.07
CA ASP A 162 -11.81 -15.76 -13.11
C ASP A 162 -11.88 -14.99 -14.44
N ASN A 163 -11.67 -13.72 -14.43
CA ASN A 163 -11.54 -12.73 -15.51
C ASN A 163 -11.68 -11.32 -14.87
N PRO A 164 -11.09 -10.27 -15.20
CA PRO A 164 -10.69 -9.71 -16.48
C PRO A 164 -9.19 -9.39 -16.53
N ASP A 165 -8.68 -9.14 -17.72
CA ASP A 165 -7.31 -8.70 -17.92
C ASP A 165 -7.08 -7.29 -17.38
N ILE A 166 -6.75 -7.20 -16.10
CA ILE A 166 -6.29 -5.94 -15.53
C ILE A 166 -4.95 -5.59 -16.19
N PRO A 167 -4.82 -4.42 -16.78
CA PRO A 167 -3.59 -4.04 -17.48
C PRO A 167 -2.39 -4.04 -16.52
N ASN A 168 -1.19 -4.25 -17.08
CA ASN A 168 0.04 -4.19 -16.29
C ASN A 168 0.42 -2.76 -15.91
N GLU A 169 0.01 -1.78 -16.70
CA GLU A 169 0.20 -0.35 -16.51
C GLU A 169 -1.15 0.37 -16.61
N LEU A 170 -1.34 1.40 -15.78
CA LEU A 170 -2.57 2.19 -15.80
C LEU A 170 -2.67 2.94 -17.14
N PRO A 171 -3.81 2.81 -17.88
CA PRO A 171 -3.96 3.50 -19.15
C PRO A 171 -3.90 5.03 -19.00
N GLU A 172 -3.47 5.73 -20.06
CA GLU A 172 -3.22 7.17 -20.02
C GLU A 172 -4.45 8.01 -19.64
N THR A 173 -5.63 7.56 -20.02
CA THR A 173 -6.87 8.23 -19.61
C THR A 173 -7.04 8.15 -18.10
N GLN A 174 -6.86 6.96 -17.51
CA GLN A 174 -6.99 6.76 -16.07
C GLN A 174 -5.87 7.45 -15.30
N LYS A 175 -4.65 7.57 -15.83
CA LYS A 175 -3.58 8.39 -15.22
C LYS A 175 -4.03 9.85 -15.10
N ARG A 176 -4.58 10.43 -16.17
CA ARG A 176 -5.14 11.80 -16.13
C ARG A 176 -6.31 11.95 -15.16
N LEU A 177 -7.13 10.90 -15.00
CA LEU A 177 -8.22 10.91 -14.02
C LEU A 177 -7.70 10.83 -12.57
N VAL A 178 -6.61 10.10 -12.31
CA VAL A 178 -5.92 10.11 -11.02
C VAL A 178 -5.39 11.51 -10.70
N ASP A 179 -4.72 12.15 -11.65
CA ASP A 179 -4.18 13.51 -11.47
C ASP A 179 -5.27 14.55 -11.27
N TYR A 180 -6.43 14.37 -11.93
CA TYR A 180 -7.60 15.20 -11.72
C TYR A 180 -8.25 14.99 -10.34
N ALA A 181 -8.39 13.73 -9.92
CA ALA A 181 -9.04 13.37 -8.66
C ALA A 181 -8.22 13.78 -7.42
N ALA A 182 -6.89 13.79 -7.52
CA ALA A 182 -5.99 14.15 -6.44
C ALA A 182 -4.78 14.97 -6.96
N PRO A 183 -4.99 16.26 -7.31
CA PRO A 183 -3.94 17.09 -7.88
C PRO A 183 -2.74 17.22 -6.95
N GLY A 184 -1.54 16.98 -7.48
CA GLY A 184 -0.27 17.07 -6.74
C GLY A 184 0.01 15.92 -5.77
N LEU A 185 -0.88 14.93 -5.65
CA LEU A 185 -0.68 13.81 -4.73
C LEU A 185 0.61 13.03 -5.04
N ARG A 186 0.83 12.69 -6.33
CA ARG A 186 2.04 11.95 -6.73
C ARG A 186 3.31 12.70 -6.36
N GLN A 187 3.38 14.01 -6.68
CA GLN A 187 4.53 14.85 -6.37
C GLN A 187 4.74 14.96 -4.86
N LEU A 188 3.67 15.12 -4.07
CA LEU A 188 3.74 15.17 -2.62
C LEU A 188 4.33 13.88 -2.03
N LEU A 189 3.99 12.73 -2.60
CA LEU A 189 4.54 11.42 -2.21
C LEU A 189 5.93 11.16 -2.82
N GLY A 190 6.45 12.08 -3.65
CA GLY A 190 7.77 12.00 -4.29
C GLY A 190 7.79 11.14 -5.55
N TYR A 191 6.66 10.92 -6.22
CA TYR A 191 6.58 10.30 -7.54
C TYR A 191 6.53 11.40 -8.63
N ASN A 192 7.26 11.18 -9.71
CA ASN A 192 7.34 12.09 -10.87
C ASN A 192 6.38 11.66 -11.98
#